data_533247579f197d31c20b84e9bc42359d
#
_entry.id   533247579f197d31c20b84e9bc42359d
#
_cell.length_a   1.000
_cell.length_b   1.000
_cell.length_c   1.000
_cell.angle_alpha   90.00
_cell.angle_beta   90.00
_cell.angle_gamma   90.00
#
_symmetry.space_group_name_H-M   'P 1'
#
loop_
_entity.id
_entity.type
_entity.pdbx_description
1 polymer ?
#
loop_
_entity_poly.entity_id
_entity_poly.type
_entity_poly.pdbx_seq_one_letter_code
_entity_poly.pdbx_strand_id
1 'polypeptide(L)'
;MLKNYLETKTIARLDFVSSLFSEGLHNLSHNKICFAAYICLAFMLFSYQIFHLIIGANIFSLLFPIYVVTDIFFLPLLVLLFSDWAKHLSCAYHFSQINFCNSAGEFPRLIESKSKGGLTTTEYYCAGKPLSEWLDCQSELEAAFNVHFLSIDNGRNDNIFILKSIPANGALPTKVPFTVCSPKDFVVNLGVSYQGEFSVDFSQLPHMLVAGSTNGGKTNFCRCLLFQLLAKDAAVYLVDLKEGGDYLDLEEDCNCLYSHNEICAGLNDVVTELRRRLKLFRSNGVAKLEDYNKLSNIEPLKRIFVMVDEASILFDTTAMSKEEKAVVAQIEKSLLTITRLGRAAGCHAIICTQRPDIDSCSGALKSNIEIRVSTHCADTATSMTILGTGDAAKLPKIAGRFVAWDGTIFQAYYFPNYK
;
A
#
# COMPACT_ATOMS: atom_id res chain seq x y z
N MET A 1 -31.86 -26.42 25.14
CA MET A 1 -31.49 -25.65 23.94
C MET A 1 -32.08 -24.22 23.94
N LEU A 2 -33.38 -24.03 24.05
CA LEU A 2 -33.99 -22.68 23.99
C LEU A 2 -33.54 -21.74 25.12
N LYS A 3 -33.33 -22.25 26.34
CA LYS A 3 -32.89 -21.48 27.51
C LYS A 3 -31.44 -20.96 27.31
N ASN A 4 -30.52 -21.80 26.83
CA ASN A 4 -29.14 -21.42 26.52
C ASN A 4 -29.07 -20.44 25.35
N TYR A 5 -29.97 -20.59 24.35
CA TYR A 5 -30.06 -19.66 23.21
C TYR A 5 -30.54 -18.27 23.64
N LEU A 6 -31.52 -18.20 24.56
CA LEU A 6 -32.03 -16.92 25.10
C LEU A 6 -30.99 -16.25 26.01
N GLU A 7 -30.26 -17.02 26.83
CA GLU A 7 -29.18 -16.50 27.67
C GLU A 7 -28.01 -15.95 26.85
N THR A 8 -27.55 -16.66 25.81
CA THR A 8 -26.51 -16.18 24.90
C THR A 8 -26.92 -14.92 24.15
N LYS A 9 -28.18 -14.84 23.70
CA LYS A 9 -28.68 -13.63 23.01
C LYS A 9 -28.80 -12.42 23.95
N THR A 10 -29.09 -12.64 25.23
CA THR A 10 -29.18 -11.59 26.24
C THR A 10 -27.77 -11.08 26.61
N ILE A 11 -26.80 -11.96 26.79
CA ILE A 11 -25.40 -11.63 27.06
C ILE A 11 -24.82 -10.82 25.89
N ALA A 12 -25.03 -11.26 24.65
CA ALA A 12 -24.56 -10.53 23.47
C ALA A 12 -25.14 -9.11 23.34
N ARG A 13 -26.41 -8.92 23.75
CA ARG A 13 -27.04 -7.58 23.79
C ARG A 13 -26.46 -6.71 24.89
N LEU A 14 -26.17 -7.25 26.05
CA LEU A 14 -25.53 -6.52 27.16
C LEU A 14 -24.11 -6.11 26.80
N ASP A 15 -23.33 -6.98 26.16
CA ASP A 15 -21.99 -6.66 25.67
C ASP A 15 -22.00 -5.57 24.60
N PHE A 16 -23.02 -5.58 23.72
CA PHE A 16 -23.19 -4.51 22.72
C PHE A 16 -23.47 -3.17 23.37
N VAL A 17 -24.40 -3.10 24.33
CA VAL A 17 -24.70 -1.86 25.08
C VAL A 17 -23.49 -1.40 25.87
N SER A 18 -22.75 -2.33 26.48
CA SER A 18 -21.50 -2.04 27.21
C SER A 18 -20.43 -1.43 26.29
N SER A 19 -20.28 -1.95 25.05
CA SER A 19 -19.33 -1.41 24.08
C SER A 19 -19.71 0.00 23.63
N LEU A 20 -20.99 0.25 23.35
CA LEU A 20 -21.51 1.58 23.01
C LEU A 20 -21.31 2.58 24.17
N PHE A 21 -21.53 2.14 25.38
CA PHE A 21 -21.32 2.97 26.57
C PHE A 21 -19.85 3.34 26.76
N SER A 22 -18.93 2.38 26.59
CA SER A 22 -17.50 2.59 26.64
C SER A 22 -17.04 3.58 25.55
N GLU A 23 -17.56 3.46 24.33
CA GLU A 23 -17.28 4.38 23.22
C GLU A 23 -17.82 5.78 23.51
N GLY A 24 -19.04 5.90 24.03
CA GLY A 24 -19.60 7.19 24.45
C GLY A 24 -18.74 7.87 25.51
N LEU A 25 -18.27 7.14 26.52
CA LEU A 25 -17.34 7.63 27.54
C LEU A 25 -16.01 8.08 26.93
N HIS A 26 -15.46 7.30 25.99
CA HIS A 26 -14.24 7.66 25.30
C HIS A 26 -14.40 8.98 24.52
N ASN A 27 -15.47 9.12 23.75
CA ASN A 27 -15.79 10.34 23.01
C ASN A 27 -15.95 11.56 23.94
N LEU A 28 -16.62 11.39 25.08
CA LEU A 28 -16.76 12.45 26.08
C LEU A 28 -15.41 12.84 26.70
N SER A 29 -14.52 11.89 26.95
CA SER A 29 -13.22 12.17 27.56
C SER A 29 -12.21 12.86 26.61
N HIS A 30 -12.32 12.63 25.30
CA HIS A 30 -11.35 13.11 24.30
C HIS A 30 -11.87 14.27 23.45
N ASN A 31 -13.19 14.50 23.39
CA ASN A 31 -13.78 15.58 22.59
C ASN A 31 -14.43 16.63 23.49
N LYS A 32 -13.78 17.81 23.61
CA LYS A 32 -14.26 18.92 24.44
C LYS A 32 -15.66 19.40 24.06
N ILE A 33 -16.05 19.32 22.79
CA ILE A 33 -17.39 19.73 22.31
C ILE A 33 -18.43 18.73 22.78
N CYS A 34 -18.17 17.42 22.66
CA CYS A 34 -19.06 16.37 23.18
C CYS A 34 -19.23 16.49 24.69
N PHE A 35 -18.14 16.71 25.42
CA PHE A 35 -18.16 16.91 26.86
C PHE A 35 -19.03 18.13 27.27
N ALA A 36 -18.82 19.27 26.60
CA ALA A 36 -19.62 20.47 26.83
C ALA A 36 -21.12 20.24 26.55
N ALA A 37 -21.44 19.55 25.44
CA ALA A 37 -22.81 19.22 25.09
C ALA A 37 -23.46 18.29 26.14
N TYR A 38 -22.75 17.28 26.62
CA TYR A 38 -23.19 16.38 27.68
C TYR A 38 -23.52 17.17 28.98
N ILE A 39 -22.61 18.04 29.40
CA ILE A 39 -22.82 18.90 30.60
C ILE A 39 -24.04 19.83 30.42
N CYS A 40 -24.22 20.44 29.23
CA CYS A 40 -25.38 21.27 28.93
C CYS A 40 -26.70 20.47 29.03
N LEU A 41 -26.73 19.25 28.46
CA LEU A 41 -27.92 18.40 28.53
C LEU A 41 -28.21 17.94 29.96
N ALA A 42 -27.19 17.55 30.72
CA ALA A 42 -27.34 17.18 32.12
C ALA A 42 -27.83 18.40 32.97
N PHE A 43 -27.30 19.59 32.70
CA PHE A 43 -27.73 20.83 33.37
C PHE A 43 -29.17 21.23 33.03
N MET A 44 -29.62 21.04 31.77
CA MET A 44 -31.00 21.27 31.38
C MET A 44 -31.96 20.33 32.10
N LEU A 45 -31.64 19.04 32.23
CA LEU A 45 -32.42 18.08 32.98
C LEU A 45 -32.53 18.45 34.46
N PHE A 46 -31.39 18.80 35.07
CA PHE A 46 -31.33 19.22 36.46
C PHE A 46 -32.08 20.54 36.72
N SER A 47 -31.96 21.52 35.81
CA SER A 47 -32.68 22.77 35.89
C SER A 47 -34.20 22.59 35.78
N TYR A 48 -34.64 21.67 34.89
CA TYR A 48 -36.04 21.31 34.77
C TYR A 48 -36.60 20.69 36.07
N GLN A 49 -35.84 19.83 36.70
CA GLN A 49 -36.22 19.23 37.97
C GLN A 49 -36.28 20.25 39.11
N ILE A 50 -35.31 21.14 39.22
CA ILE A 50 -35.31 22.24 40.19
C ILE A 50 -36.51 23.15 39.96
N PHE A 51 -36.84 23.50 38.72
CA PHE A 51 -37.99 24.32 38.39
C PHE A 51 -39.31 23.70 38.88
N HIS A 52 -39.48 22.40 38.61
CA HIS A 52 -40.63 21.64 39.12
C HIS A 52 -40.70 21.57 40.66
N LEU A 53 -39.53 21.51 41.27
CA LEU A 53 -39.40 21.45 42.73
C LEU A 53 -39.80 22.79 43.37
N ILE A 54 -39.45 23.92 42.76
CA ILE A 54 -39.79 25.29 43.26
C ILE A 54 -41.29 25.57 43.10
N ILE A 55 -41.90 25.15 42.00
CA ILE A 55 -43.32 25.36 41.73
C ILE A 55 -44.24 24.42 42.56
N GLY A 56 -43.75 23.19 42.87
CA GLY A 56 -44.53 22.13 43.52
C GLY A 56 -44.17 21.92 44.99
N ALA A 57 -43.85 22.94 45.77
CA ALA A 57 -43.26 22.82 47.11
C ALA A 57 -43.94 21.86 48.12
N ASN A 58 -45.23 21.57 47.96
CA ASN A 58 -45.96 20.63 48.84
C ASN A 58 -45.86 19.14 48.43
N ILE A 59 -45.26 18.82 47.25
CA ILE A 59 -45.15 17.45 46.72
C ILE A 59 -43.70 16.96 46.76
N PHE A 60 -42.78 17.74 47.28
CA PHE A 60 -41.33 17.54 47.24
C PHE A 60 -40.92 16.17 47.85
N SER A 61 -41.45 15.81 49.00
CA SER A 61 -41.05 14.56 49.66
C SER A 61 -41.47 13.27 48.90
N LEU A 62 -42.51 13.35 48.08
CA LEU A 62 -43.03 12.24 47.29
C LEU A 62 -42.33 12.10 45.94
N LEU A 63 -41.96 13.21 45.30
CA LEU A 63 -41.35 13.26 43.95
C LEU A 63 -39.84 13.14 43.99
N PHE A 64 -39.17 13.53 45.07
CA PHE A 64 -37.71 13.47 45.16
C PHE A 64 -37.11 12.10 44.89
N PRO A 65 -37.60 10.98 45.41
CA PRO A 65 -37.08 9.66 45.07
C PRO A 65 -37.23 9.32 43.61
N ILE A 66 -38.31 9.78 42.97
CA ILE A 66 -38.57 9.54 41.53
C ILE A 66 -37.52 10.31 40.70
N TYR A 67 -37.17 11.55 41.05
CA TYR A 67 -36.12 12.29 40.33
C TYR A 67 -34.74 11.66 40.49
N VAL A 68 -34.37 11.19 41.68
CA VAL A 68 -33.12 10.48 41.90
C VAL A 68 -33.06 9.19 41.08
N VAL A 69 -34.15 8.43 41.04
CA VAL A 69 -34.20 7.22 40.19
C VAL A 69 -34.09 7.55 38.69
N THR A 70 -34.79 8.60 38.24
CA THR A 70 -34.70 9.02 36.83
C THR A 70 -33.30 9.45 36.47
N ASP A 71 -32.58 10.18 37.33
CA ASP A 71 -31.21 10.60 37.07
C ASP A 71 -30.22 9.46 37.01
N ILE A 72 -30.36 8.48 37.90
CA ILE A 72 -29.51 7.27 37.90
C ILE A 72 -29.63 6.50 36.54
N PHE A 73 -30.78 6.52 35.89
CA PHE A 73 -31.00 5.85 34.62
C PHE A 73 -30.74 6.75 33.41
N PHE A 74 -31.13 8.04 33.47
CA PHE A 74 -31.00 8.94 32.31
C PHE A 74 -29.61 9.44 32.09
N LEU A 75 -28.80 9.73 33.10
CA LEU A 75 -27.43 10.19 32.91
C LEU A 75 -26.54 9.14 32.21
N PRO A 76 -26.53 7.86 32.58
CA PRO A 76 -25.85 6.84 31.80
C PRO A 76 -26.42 6.68 30.38
N LEU A 77 -27.75 6.79 30.21
CA LEU A 77 -28.37 6.68 28.88
C LEU A 77 -27.93 7.82 27.95
N LEU A 78 -27.74 9.04 28.49
CA LEU A 78 -27.20 10.16 27.72
C LEU A 78 -25.82 9.88 27.15
N VAL A 79 -24.99 9.09 27.82
CA VAL A 79 -23.67 8.70 27.32
C VAL A 79 -23.77 7.97 25.99
N LEU A 80 -24.81 7.16 25.81
CA LEU A 80 -25.05 6.41 24.56
C LEU A 80 -25.33 7.31 23.35
N LEU A 81 -25.83 8.55 23.59
CA LEU A 81 -26.06 9.52 22.50
C LEU A 81 -24.74 9.99 21.86
N PHE A 82 -23.63 9.88 22.58
CA PHE A 82 -22.30 10.25 22.11
C PHE A 82 -21.51 9.08 21.52
N SER A 83 -22.10 7.88 21.52
CA SER A 83 -21.52 6.74 20.78
C SER A 83 -21.93 6.77 19.32
N ASP A 84 -21.11 6.14 18.46
CA ASP A 84 -21.36 6.01 17.02
C ASP A 84 -22.39 4.88 16.71
N TRP A 85 -23.47 4.78 17.52
CA TRP A 85 -24.48 3.71 17.40
C TRP A 85 -25.06 3.58 15.98
N ALA A 86 -25.17 4.69 15.24
CA ALA A 86 -25.63 4.69 13.86
C ALA A 86 -24.67 3.90 12.94
N LYS A 87 -23.35 3.99 13.16
CA LYS A 87 -22.36 3.20 12.42
C LYS A 87 -22.47 1.72 12.74
N HIS A 88 -22.62 1.38 14.01
CA HIS A 88 -22.78 -0.02 14.44
C HIS A 88 -24.03 -0.66 13.85
N LEU A 89 -25.16 0.05 13.84
CA LEU A 89 -26.40 -0.41 13.22
C LEU A 89 -26.27 -0.54 11.71
N SER A 90 -25.62 0.41 11.05
CA SER A 90 -25.34 0.36 9.61
C SER A 90 -24.49 -0.85 9.25
N CYS A 91 -23.40 -1.12 9.98
CA CYS A 91 -22.57 -2.29 9.77
C CYS A 91 -23.36 -3.61 9.94
N ALA A 92 -24.10 -3.74 11.02
CA ALA A 92 -24.94 -4.92 11.27
C ALA A 92 -25.99 -5.12 10.15
N TYR A 93 -26.56 -4.04 9.63
CA TYR A 93 -27.47 -4.07 8.49
C TYR A 93 -26.79 -4.63 7.24
N HIS A 94 -25.59 -4.16 6.87
CA HIS A 94 -24.87 -4.66 5.70
C HIS A 94 -24.55 -6.14 5.81
N PHE A 95 -24.06 -6.61 6.98
CA PHE A 95 -23.83 -8.04 7.21
C PHE A 95 -25.12 -8.87 7.13
N SER A 96 -26.26 -8.32 7.56
CA SER A 96 -27.55 -9.01 7.49
C SER A 96 -28.05 -9.19 6.05
N GLN A 97 -27.72 -8.28 5.13
CA GLN A 97 -28.12 -8.39 3.71
C GLN A 97 -27.54 -9.62 3.03
N ILE A 98 -26.36 -10.05 3.45
CA ILE A 98 -25.65 -11.22 2.90
C ILE A 98 -25.65 -12.41 3.86
N ASN A 99 -26.42 -12.32 4.96
CA ASN A 99 -26.51 -13.33 6.02
C ASN A 99 -25.12 -13.76 6.56
N PHE A 100 -24.16 -12.81 6.65
CA PHE A 100 -22.82 -13.05 7.13
C PHE A 100 -22.77 -12.98 8.66
N CYS A 101 -23.03 -14.12 9.32
CA CYS A 101 -23.04 -14.27 10.77
C CYS A 101 -22.24 -15.49 11.20
N ASN A 102 -21.89 -15.57 12.49
CA ASN A 102 -21.26 -16.74 13.07
C ASN A 102 -22.28 -17.89 13.32
N SER A 103 -21.80 -19.03 13.81
CA SER A 103 -22.64 -20.21 14.09
C SER A 103 -23.73 -19.96 15.15
N ALA A 104 -23.58 -18.89 15.96
CA ALA A 104 -24.59 -18.46 16.93
C ALA A 104 -25.62 -17.47 16.35
N GLY A 105 -25.50 -17.10 15.08
CA GLY A 105 -26.35 -16.11 14.41
C GLY A 105 -25.99 -14.64 14.76
N GLU A 106 -24.81 -14.39 15.29
CA GLU A 106 -24.34 -13.05 15.61
C GLU A 106 -23.57 -12.44 14.45
N PHE A 107 -23.87 -11.19 14.11
CA PHE A 107 -23.15 -10.42 13.10
C PHE A 107 -21.82 -9.89 13.63
N PRO A 108 -20.81 -9.67 12.76
CA PRO A 108 -19.59 -9.02 13.14
C PRO A 108 -19.85 -7.65 13.77
N ARG A 109 -19.17 -7.35 14.87
CA ARG A 109 -19.28 -6.09 15.59
C ARG A 109 -18.13 -5.17 15.25
N LEU A 110 -18.45 -3.92 14.92
CA LEU A 110 -17.47 -2.89 14.69
C LEU A 110 -16.71 -2.59 15.99
N ILE A 111 -15.39 -2.62 15.97
CA ILE A 111 -14.54 -2.17 17.07
C ILE A 111 -14.06 -0.75 16.81
N GLU A 112 -13.45 -0.52 15.65
CA GLU A 112 -12.88 0.77 15.28
C GLU A 112 -12.97 0.98 13.77
N SER A 113 -13.11 2.24 13.34
CA SER A 113 -13.03 2.61 11.93
C SER A 113 -12.26 3.92 11.79
N LYS A 114 -11.19 3.89 10.99
CA LYS A 114 -10.32 5.05 10.70
C LYS A 114 -10.26 5.26 9.21
N SER A 115 -10.50 6.50 8.76
CA SER A 115 -10.37 6.88 7.35
C SER A 115 -9.26 7.90 7.18
N LYS A 116 -8.35 7.66 6.23
CA LYS A 116 -7.28 8.57 5.86
C LYS A 116 -7.01 8.48 4.36
N GLY A 117 -7.07 9.61 3.66
CA GLY A 117 -6.72 9.67 2.23
C GLY A 117 -7.60 8.81 1.31
N GLY A 118 -8.84 8.52 1.69
CA GLY A 118 -9.76 7.65 0.93
C GLY A 118 -9.65 6.16 1.28
N LEU A 119 -8.66 5.76 2.08
CA LEU A 119 -8.55 4.43 2.66
C LEU A 119 -9.28 4.39 4.00
N THR A 120 -10.16 3.43 4.19
CA THR A 120 -10.81 3.14 5.47
C THR A 120 -10.27 1.83 6.01
N THR A 121 -9.72 1.88 7.21
CA THR A 121 -9.33 0.68 7.96
C THR A 121 -10.37 0.44 9.04
N THR A 122 -11.03 -0.71 9.00
CA THR A 122 -12.11 -1.07 9.91
C THR A 122 -11.76 -2.37 10.64
N GLU A 123 -11.86 -2.34 11.95
CA GLU A 123 -11.70 -3.54 12.79
C GLU A 123 -13.07 -4.08 13.21
N TYR A 124 -13.28 -5.37 12.99
CA TYR A 124 -14.48 -6.09 13.41
C TYR A 124 -14.15 -7.22 14.37
N TYR A 125 -15.00 -7.43 15.36
CA TYR A 125 -15.01 -8.62 16.21
C TYR A 125 -16.05 -9.61 15.70
N CYS A 126 -15.62 -10.85 15.44
CA CYS A 126 -16.52 -11.96 15.06
C CYS A 126 -15.97 -13.29 15.57
N ALA A 127 -16.48 -13.76 16.69
CA ALA A 127 -16.04 -15.03 17.28
C ALA A 127 -16.53 -16.23 16.45
N GLY A 128 -15.64 -17.22 16.27
CA GLY A 128 -16.00 -18.49 15.64
C GLY A 128 -16.17 -18.44 14.11
N LYS A 129 -15.67 -17.40 13.45
CA LYS A 129 -15.64 -17.28 11.99
C LYS A 129 -14.18 -17.19 11.51
N PRO A 130 -13.67 -18.16 10.74
CA PRO A 130 -12.28 -18.14 10.29
C PRO A 130 -12.07 -17.11 9.17
N LEU A 131 -10.81 -16.67 9.00
CA LEU A 131 -10.44 -15.72 7.95
C LEU A 131 -10.80 -16.20 6.52
N SER A 132 -10.74 -17.51 6.28
CA SER A 132 -11.11 -18.08 4.98
C SER A 132 -12.56 -17.75 4.58
N GLU A 133 -13.51 -17.76 5.51
CA GLU A 133 -14.90 -17.40 5.22
C GLU A 133 -15.07 -15.91 4.88
N TRP A 134 -14.26 -15.02 5.47
CA TRP A 134 -14.24 -13.61 5.10
C TRP A 134 -13.70 -13.41 3.68
N LEU A 135 -12.66 -14.16 3.31
CA LEU A 135 -12.07 -14.10 1.97
C LEU A 135 -13.01 -14.71 0.92
N ASP A 136 -13.67 -15.83 1.23
CA ASP A 136 -14.61 -16.49 0.32
C ASP A 136 -15.84 -15.60 0.03
N CYS A 137 -16.29 -14.82 1.01
CA CYS A 137 -17.41 -13.88 0.87
C CYS A 137 -16.98 -12.45 0.48
N GLN A 138 -15.72 -12.22 0.11
CA GLN A 138 -15.21 -10.86 -0.17
C GLN A 138 -16.06 -10.09 -1.17
N SER A 139 -16.43 -10.70 -2.29
CA SER A 139 -17.23 -10.04 -3.33
C SER A 139 -18.64 -9.64 -2.87
N GLU A 140 -19.26 -10.45 -2.01
CA GLU A 140 -20.58 -10.17 -1.44
C GLU A 140 -20.48 -9.04 -0.40
N LEU A 141 -19.43 -9.06 0.41
CA LEU A 141 -19.13 -8.00 1.38
C LEU A 141 -18.85 -6.67 0.65
N GLU A 142 -18.07 -6.67 -0.42
CA GLU A 142 -17.79 -5.48 -1.24
C GLU A 142 -19.09 -4.87 -1.79
N ALA A 143 -19.97 -5.71 -2.30
CA ALA A 143 -21.27 -5.27 -2.81
C ALA A 143 -22.18 -4.72 -1.70
N ALA A 144 -22.25 -5.39 -0.54
CA ALA A 144 -23.10 -4.98 0.58
C ALA A 144 -22.65 -3.65 1.21
N PHE A 145 -21.34 -3.43 1.33
CA PHE A 145 -20.78 -2.20 1.90
C PHE A 145 -20.52 -1.10 0.86
N ASN A 146 -20.70 -1.38 -0.43
CA ASN A 146 -20.37 -0.50 -1.55
C ASN A 146 -18.92 0.01 -1.49
N VAL A 147 -17.97 -0.91 -1.28
CA VAL A 147 -16.53 -0.66 -1.16
C VAL A 147 -15.75 -1.69 -1.95
N HIS A 148 -14.45 -1.46 -2.14
CA HIS A 148 -13.50 -2.50 -2.55
C HIS A 148 -12.53 -2.76 -1.42
N PHE A 149 -12.33 -4.03 -1.03
CA PHE A 149 -11.34 -4.40 -0.04
C PHE A 149 -9.97 -4.55 -0.67
N LEU A 150 -9.00 -3.83 -0.12
CA LEU A 150 -7.58 -3.96 -0.47
C LEU A 150 -6.94 -5.13 0.28
N SER A 151 -7.36 -5.35 1.52
CA SER A 151 -6.98 -6.53 2.29
C SER A 151 -8.04 -6.85 3.36
N ILE A 152 -8.12 -8.14 3.70
CA ILE A 152 -8.86 -8.68 4.84
C ILE A 152 -7.86 -9.53 5.61
N ASP A 153 -7.51 -9.12 6.83
CA ASP A 153 -6.45 -9.73 7.63
C ASP A 153 -6.95 -10.06 9.02
N ASN A 154 -6.30 -11.01 9.70
CA ASN A 154 -6.49 -11.19 11.14
C ASN A 154 -5.91 -10.00 11.89
N GLY A 155 -6.57 -9.56 12.94
CA GLY A 155 -6.07 -8.57 13.88
C GLY A 155 -5.16 -9.18 14.95
N ARG A 156 -5.23 -8.60 16.15
CA ARG A 156 -4.40 -9.03 17.31
C ARG A 156 -4.77 -10.43 17.86
N ASN A 157 -5.88 -11.01 17.44
CA ASN A 157 -6.30 -12.39 17.74
C ASN A 157 -7.21 -12.89 16.63
N ASP A 158 -7.54 -14.20 16.64
CA ASP A 158 -8.31 -14.89 15.59
C ASP A 158 -9.80 -14.48 15.54
N ASN A 159 -10.28 -13.70 16.47
CA ASN A 159 -11.64 -13.18 16.48
C ASN A 159 -11.75 -11.72 16.04
N ILE A 160 -10.63 -11.09 15.74
CA ILE A 160 -10.56 -9.70 15.26
C ILE A 160 -10.08 -9.71 13.83
N PHE A 161 -10.81 -9.01 12.96
CA PHE A 161 -10.53 -8.90 11.54
C PHE A 161 -10.32 -7.45 11.16
N ILE A 162 -9.25 -7.18 10.41
CA ILE A 162 -8.89 -5.85 9.91
C ILE A 162 -9.21 -5.81 8.42
N LEU A 163 -10.16 -4.99 8.05
CA LEU A 163 -10.58 -4.77 6.66
C LEU A 163 -10.08 -3.40 6.20
N LYS A 164 -9.24 -3.38 5.18
CA LYS A 164 -8.82 -2.14 4.52
C LYS A 164 -9.64 -1.99 3.25
N SER A 165 -10.43 -0.93 3.17
CA SER A 165 -11.35 -0.70 2.06
C SER A 165 -11.25 0.71 1.49
N ILE A 166 -11.66 0.82 0.24
CA ILE A 166 -11.87 2.09 -0.46
C ILE A 166 -13.32 2.14 -0.93
N PRO A 167 -13.94 3.33 -1.03
CA PRO A 167 -15.28 3.44 -1.62
C PRO A 167 -15.31 2.84 -3.04
N ALA A 168 -16.38 2.18 -3.42
CA ALA A 168 -16.54 1.56 -4.74
C ALA A 168 -16.38 2.57 -5.90
N ASN A 169 -16.69 3.83 -5.64
CA ASN A 169 -16.46 4.96 -6.54
C ASN A 169 -15.19 5.76 -6.19
N GLY A 170 -14.40 5.30 -5.22
CA GLY A 170 -13.13 5.90 -4.83
C GLY A 170 -12.10 5.66 -5.93
N ALA A 171 -11.77 6.71 -6.69
CA ALA A 171 -10.79 6.64 -7.74
C ALA A 171 -9.48 7.29 -7.29
N LEU A 172 -8.36 6.57 -7.47
CA LEU A 172 -7.06 7.25 -7.51
C LEU A 172 -7.08 8.28 -8.64
N PRO A 173 -6.42 9.43 -8.48
CA PRO A 173 -6.30 10.40 -9.55
C PRO A 173 -5.76 9.74 -10.81
N THR A 174 -6.20 10.17 -11.97
CA THR A 174 -5.73 9.61 -13.26
C THR A 174 -4.43 10.27 -13.74
N LYS A 175 -4.05 11.39 -13.14
CA LYS A 175 -2.83 12.12 -13.46
C LYS A 175 -2.32 12.84 -12.22
N VAL A 176 -1.10 12.52 -11.80
CA VAL A 176 -0.44 13.14 -10.65
C VAL A 176 0.88 13.73 -11.12
N PRO A 177 1.02 15.06 -11.17
CA PRO A 177 2.29 15.68 -11.58
C PRO A 177 3.38 15.34 -10.56
N PHE A 178 4.58 15.08 -11.05
CA PHE A 178 5.75 14.92 -10.21
C PHE A 178 6.18 16.29 -9.67
N THR A 179 6.30 16.42 -8.35
CA THR A 179 6.58 17.72 -7.72
C THR A 179 7.87 17.75 -6.91
N VAL A 180 8.22 16.67 -6.24
CA VAL A 180 9.36 16.65 -5.30
C VAL A 180 10.01 15.28 -5.22
N CYS A 181 11.35 15.24 -5.24
CA CYS A 181 12.12 14.04 -4.89
C CYS A 181 12.10 13.81 -3.37
N SER A 182 12.10 12.55 -2.96
CA SER A 182 12.31 12.20 -1.55
C SER A 182 13.64 12.78 -1.04
N PRO A 183 13.68 13.41 0.14
CA PRO A 183 14.95 13.90 0.72
C PRO A 183 15.85 12.76 1.23
N LYS A 184 15.31 11.54 1.38
CA LYS A 184 16.08 10.37 1.83
C LYS A 184 16.93 9.83 0.70
N ASP A 185 18.17 9.46 1.02
CA ASP A 185 19.04 8.80 0.07
C ASP A 185 18.41 7.54 -0.48
N PHE A 186 18.36 7.44 -1.82
CA PHE A 186 17.88 6.28 -2.57
C PHE A 186 16.46 5.79 -2.29
N VAL A 187 15.65 6.58 -1.58
CA VAL A 187 14.21 6.43 -1.57
C VAL A 187 13.65 7.17 -2.79
N VAL A 188 13.02 6.43 -3.67
CA VAL A 188 12.44 6.95 -4.92
C VAL A 188 10.91 6.89 -4.81
N ASN A 189 10.28 8.01 -5.13
CA ASN A 189 8.82 8.13 -5.13
C ASN A 189 8.26 7.57 -6.43
N LEU A 190 7.39 6.59 -6.35
CA LEU A 190 6.80 5.92 -7.52
C LEU A 190 5.48 6.57 -7.95
N GLY A 191 4.71 7.10 -7.01
CA GLY A 191 3.39 7.67 -7.27
C GLY A 191 2.56 7.85 -6.02
N VAL A 192 1.25 7.90 -6.19
CA VAL A 192 0.27 8.06 -5.10
C VAL A 192 -0.63 6.84 -5.07
N SER A 193 -0.68 6.17 -3.92
CA SER A 193 -1.57 5.07 -3.60
C SER A 193 -2.78 5.57 -2.78
N TYR A 194 -3.71 4.69 -2.47
CA TYR A 194 -4.79 5.00 -1.53
C TYR A 194 -4.28 5.33 -0.11
N GLN A 195 -3.06 4.90 0.24
CA GLN A 195 -2.44 5.18 1.54
C GLN A 195 -1.61 6.49 1.54
N GLY A 196 -1.54 7.17 0.42
CA GLY A 196 -0.71 8.35 0.20
C GLY A 196 0.46 8.08 -0.73
N GLU A 197 1.56 8.79 -0.55
CA GLU A 197 2.75 8.64 -1.38
C GLU A 197 3.32 7.22 -1.30
N PHE A 198 3.57 6.62 -2.45
CA PHE A 198 4.15 5.28 -2.57
C PHE A 198 5.59 5.39 -3.06
N SER A 199 6.52 4.88 -2.26
CA SER A 199 7.95 4.98 -2.52
C SER A 199 8.66 3.66 -2.25
N VAL A 200 9.84 3.49 -2.84
CA VAL A 200 10.73 2.35 -2.61
C VAL A 200 12.12 2.82 -2.20
N ASP A 201 12.77 2.05 -1.34
CA ASP A 201 14.14 2.26 -0.89
C ASP A 201 15.06 1.24 -1.55
N PHE A 202 15.87 1.70 -2.51
CA PHE A 202 16.83 0.87 -3.24
C PHE A 202 17.99 0.37 -2.37
N SER A 203 18.17 0.90 -1.15
CA SER A 203 19.13 0.32 -0.20
C SER A 203 18.62 -0.99 0.40
N GLN A 204 17.31 -1.16 0.49
CA GLN A 204 16.66 -2.36 1.02
C GLN A 204 16.27 -3.33 -0.10
N LEU A 205 15.65 -2.83 -1.16
CA LEU A 205 15.16 -3.59 -2.31
C LEU A 205 15.94 -3.13 -3.56
N PRO A 206 17.05 -3.80 -3.90
CA PRO A 206 18.06 -3.22 -4.78
C PRO A 206 17.70 -3.20 -6.27
N HIS A 207 16.73 -3.98 -6.71
CA HIS A 207 16.42 -4.17 -8.14
C HIS A 207 14.93 -4.05 -8.40
N MET A 208 14.57 -3.57 -9.61
CA MET A 208 13.17 -3.36 -10.01
C MET A 208 12.89 -3.96 -11.38
N LEU A 209 11.74 -4.63 -11.51
CA LEU A 209 11.13 -5.03 -12.78
C LEU A 209 9.90 -4.16 -13.04
N VAL A 210 9.87 -3.51 -14.18
CA VAL A 210 8.75 -2.67 -14.63
C VAL A 210 8.13 -3.31 -15.86
N ALA A 211 6.92 -3.79 -15.74
CA ALA A 211 6.20 -4.38 -16.85
C ALA A 211 4.96 -3.57 -17.22
N GLY A 212 4.51 -3.68 -18.44
CA GLY A 212 3.29 -3.01 -18.84
C GLY A 212 3.07 -2.96 -20.35
N SER A 213 1.79 -2.96 -20.73
CA SER A 213 1.38 -2.83 -22.11
C SER A 213 1.79 -1.49 -22.73
N THR A 214 1.86 -1.47 -24.06
CA THR A 214 2.02 -0.23 -24.82
C THR A 214 0.97 0.80 -24.39
N ASN A 215 1.36 2.05 -24.25
CA ASN A 215 0.53 3.16 -23.75
C ASN A 215 0.08 3.02 -22.28
N GLY A 216 0.58 2.05 -21.53
CA GLY A 216 0.33 1.90 -20.09
C GLY A 216 0.99 2.98 -19.21
N GLY A 217 1.86 3.81 -19.75
CA GLY A 217 2.59 4.87 -19.03
C GLY A 217 3.96 4.46 -18.53
N LYS A 218 4.51 3.31 -18.99
CA LYS A 218 5.83 2.79 -18.60
C LYS A 218 6.97 3.78 -18.84
N THR A 219 7.09 4.33 -20.06
CA THR A 219 8.15 5.29 -20.41
C THR A 219 8.13 6.51 -19.50
N ASN A 220 6.95 7.10 -19.25
CA ASN A 220 6.83 8.24 -18.35
C ASN A 220 7.22 7.89 -16.90
N PHE A 221 6.85 6.70 -16.43
CA PHE A 221 7.26 6.17 -15.13
C PHE A 221 8.79 6.02 -15.05
N CYS A 222 9.43 5.44 -16.07
CA CYS A 222 10.88 5.30 -16.15
C CYS A 222 11.60 6.65 -16.16
N ARG A 223 11.07 7.64 -16.88
CA ARG A 223 11.59 9.01 -16.87
C ARG A 223 11.55 9.64 -15.48
N CYS A 224 10.44 9.48 -14.75
CA CYS A 224 10.33 9.90 -13.35
C CYS A 224 11.39 9.24 -12.45
N LEU A 225 11.66 7.96 -12.65
CA LEU A 225 12.71 7.25 -11.92
C LEU A 225 14.08 7.81 -12.24
N LEU A 226 14.43 7.90 -13.53
CA LEU A 226 15.72 8.43 -13.99
C LEU A 226 15.98 9.82 -13.44
N PHE A 227 15.03 10.74 -13.55
CA PHE A 227 15.15 12.08 -13.02
C PHE A 227 15.48 12.08 -11.52
N GLN A 228 14.81 11.27 -10.73
CA GLN A 228 15.06 11.17 -9.31
C GLN A 228 16.44 10.57 -8.98
N LEU A 229 16.87 9.56 -9.75
CA LEU A 229 18.20 8.95 -9.58
C LEU A 229 19.32 9.94 -9.93
N LEU A 230 19.19 10.68 -11.01
CA LEU A 230 20.14 11.72 -11.42
C LEU A 230 20.17 12.87 -10.40
N ALA A 231 19.02 13.32 -9.92
CA ALA A 231 18.94 14.33 -8.85
C ALA A 231 19.59 13.89 -7.53
N LYS A 232 19.82 12.59 -7.35
CA LYS A 232 20.56 11.99 -6.21
C LYS A 232 22.02 11.67 -6.54
N ASP A 233 22.53 12.23 -7.63
CA ASP A 233 23.91 12.03 -8.08
C ASP A 233 24.29 10.56 -8.34
N ALA A 234 23.34 9.74 -8.79
CA ALA A 234 23.60 8.36 -9.19
C ALA A 234 24.27 8.34 -10.58
N ALA A 235 25.18 7.37 -10.79
CA ALA A 235 25.68 7.06 -12.12
C ALA A 235 24.68 6.14 -12.83
N VAL A 236 24.17 6.56 -13.98
CA VAL A 236 23.13 5.81 -14.71
C VAL A 236 23.69 5.29 -16.03
N TYR A 237 23.50 4.00 -16.28
CA TYR A 237 23.69 3.32 -17.57
C TYR A 237 22.31 3.04 -18.16
N LEU A 238 21.98 3.73 -19.25
CA LEU A 238 20.69 3.59 -19.92
C LEU A 238 20.86 2.73 -21.18
N VAL A 239 20.20 1.58 -21.20
CA VAL A 239 20.19 0.65 -22.34
C VAL A 239 18.93 0.91 -23.15
N ASP A 240 19.08 1.49 -24.34
CA ASP A 240 17.99 1.84 -25.26
C ASP A 240 18.29 1.35 -26.68
N LEU A 241 17.85 0.14 -27.02
CA LEU A 241 17.98 -0.46 -28.36
C LEU A 241 16.97 0.05 -29.40
N LYS A 242 16.05 0.96 -28.97
CA LYS A 242 15.11 1.57 -29.90
C LYS A 242 15.67 2.84 -30.55
N GLU A 243 16.88 3.25 -30.16
CA GLU A 243 17.53 4.51 -30.59
C GLU A 243 16.55 5.69 -30.43
N GLY A 244 15.78 5.67 -29.35
CA GLY A 244 14.54 6.39 -29.31
C GLY A 244 14.60 7.73 -28.63
N GLY A 245 13.82 8.64 -29.14
CA GLY A 245 13.58 9.96 -28.59
C GLY A 245 12.92 10.01 -27.21
N ASP A 246 12.70 8.87 -26.56
CA ASP A 246 12.01 8.82 -25.27
C ASP A 246 12.82 9.43 -24.11
N TYR A 247 14.16 9.51 -24.25
CA TYR A 247 15.09 9.94 -23.20
C TYR A 247 16.09 11.01 -23.65
N LEU A 248 15.89 11.63 -24.81
CA LEU A 248 16.83 12.62 -25.41
C LEU A 248 17.21 13.76 -24.45
N ASP A 249 16.31 14.21 -23.62
CA ASP A 249 16.54 15.28 -22.64
C ASP A 249 17.34 14.83 -21.40
N LEU A 250 17.61 13.54 -21.27
CA LEU A 250 18.38 12.95 -20.17
C LEU A 250 19.69 12.30 -20.68
N GLU A 251 19.94 12.35 -21.98
CA GLU A 251 21.06 11.67 -22.63
C GLU A 251 22.42 12.18 -22.15
N GLU A 252 22.55 13.50 -21.97
CA GLU A 252 23.78 14.10 -21.49
C GLU A 252 24.15 13.73 -20.05
N ASP A 253 23.16 13.34 -19.24
CA ASP A 253 23.32 12.99 -17.84
C ASP A 253 23.49 11.47 -17.62
N CYS A 254 23.32 10.64 -18.67
CA CYS A 254 23.39 9.18 -18.62
C CYS A 254 24.50 8.62 -19.49
N ASN A 255 25.02 7.43 -19.12
CA ASN A 255 25.82 6.61 -20.02
C ASN A 255 24.87 5.82 -20.92
N CYS A 256 24.50 6.38 -22.07
CA CYS A 256 23.57 5.75 -23.00
C CYS A 256 24.26 4.68 -23.85
N LEU A 257 23.60 3.53 -24.03
CA LEU A 257 24.12 2.35 -24.72
C LEU A 257 23.07 1.88 -25.73
N TYR A 258 23.40 1.96 -27.01
CA TYR A 258 22.43 1.78 -28.12
C TYR A 258 22.65 0.50 -28.93
N SER A 259 23.78 -0.19 -28.76
CA SER A 259 24.07 -1.46 -29.45
C SER A 259 24.43 -2.57 -28.46
N HIS A 260 24.22 -3.83 -28.85
CA HIS A 260 24.59 -4.98 -28.01
C HIS A 260 26.06 -4.99 -27.60
N ASN A 261 26.96 -4.52 -28.46
CA ASN A 261 28.39 -4.42 -28.15
C ASN A 261 28.68 -3.34 -27.11
N GLU A 262 28.10 -2.16 -27.24
CA GLU A 262 28.21 -1.09 -26.22
C GLU A 262 27.60 -1.52 -24.90
N ILE A 263 26.43 -2.16 -24.92
CA ILE A 263 25.77 -2.70 -23.74
C ILE A 263 26.67 -3.73 -23.04
N CYS A 264 27.23 -4.66 -23.80
CA CYS A 264 28.14 -5.66 -23.26
C CYS A 264 29.36 -5.02 -22.60
N ALA A 265 29.98 -4.04 -23.25
CA ALA A 265 31.13 -3.31 -22.72
C ALA A 265 30.74 -2.55 -21.43
N GLY A 266 29.71 -1.71 -21.48
CA GLY A 266 29.24 -0.92 -20.34
C GLY A 266 28.84 -1.76 -19.13
N LEU A 267 28.14 -2.89 -19.34
CA LEU A 267 27.80 -3.82 -18.25
C LEU A 267 29.03 -4.55 -17.67
N ASN A 268 30.03 -4.84 -18.48
CA ASN A 268 31.29 -5.40 -17.99
C ASN A 268 32.06 -4.38 -17.14
N ASP A 269 32.01 -3.09 -17.48
CA ASP A 269 32.57 -2.00 -16.66
C ASP A 269 31.84 -1.92 -15.30
N VAL A 270 30.52 -1.97 -15.29
CA VAL A 270 29.72 -2.00 -14.04
C VAL A 270 30.08 -3.22 -13.19
N VAL A 271 30.21 -4.41 -13.78
CA VAL A 271 30.61 -5.64 -13.06
C VAL A 271 32.03 -5.55 -12.50
N THR A 272 32.94 -4.93 -13.25
CA THR A 272 34.32 -4.70 -12.81
C THR A 272 34.37 -3.74 -11.62
N GLU A 273 33.65 -2.64 -11.71
CA GLU A 273 33.52 -1.67 -10.61
C GLU A 273 32.85 -2.28 -9.39
N LEU A 274 31.76 -3.05 -9.56
CA LEU A 274 31.12 -3.80 -8.49
C LEU A 274 32.13 -4.69 -7.74
N ARG A 275 32.92 -5.45 -8.46
CA ARG A 275 33.94 -6.33 -7.85
C ARG A 275 35.06 -5.54 -7.18
N ARG A 276 35.47 -4.40 -7.77
CA ARG A 276 36.43 -3.48 -7.15
C ARG A 276 35.91 -2.97 -5.79
N ARG A 277 34.63 -2.54 -5.75
CA ARG A 277 33.98 -2.05 -4.52
C ARG A 277 33.92 -3.11 -3.44
N LEU A 278 33.51 -4.33 -3.75
CA LEU A 278 33.47 -5.42 -2.78
C LEU A 278 34.84 -5.74 -2.17
N LYS A 279 35.92 -5.69 -2.97
CA LYS A 279 37.29 -5.80 -2.48
C LYS A 279 37.68 -4.61 -1.57
N LEU A 280 37.35 -3.40 -2.00
CA LEU A 280 37.61 -2.17 -1.27
C LEU A 280 36.87 -2.14 0.08
N PHE A 281 35.62 -2.57 0.13
CA PHE A 281 34.86 -2.67 1.39
C PHE A 281 35.49 -3.66 2.35
N ARG A 282 35.88 -4.83 1.85
CA ARG A 282 36.57 -5.84 2.64
C ARG A 282 37.89 -5.32 3.24
N SER A 283 38.70 -4.59 2.46
CA SER A 283 39.96 -4.02 2.94
C SER A 283 39.77 -2.92 4.00
N ASN A 284 38.61 -2.26 4.01
CA ASN A 284 38.25 -1.22 4.99
C ASN A 284 37.38 -1.74 6.14
N GLY A 285 37.14 -3.06 6.23
CA GLY A 285 36.39 -3.66 7.32
C GLY A 285 34.88 -3.33 7.31
N VAL A 286 34.34 -2.93 6.16
CA VAL A 286 32.91 -2.61 5.99
C VAL A 286 32.23 -3.59 5.06
N ALA A 287 30.90 -3.73 5.16
CA ALA A 287 30.15 -4.72 4.40
C ALA A 287 29.43 -4.13 3.16
N LYS A 288 29.11 -2.84 3.15
CA LYS A 288 28.26 -2.21 2.14
C LYS A 288 28.60 -0.75 1.90
N LEU A 289 28.10 -0.21 0.79
CA LEU A 289 28.34 1.14 0.30
C LEU A 289 28.03 2.23 1.35
N GLU A 290 26.91 2.12 2.05
CA GLU A 290 26.50 3.10 3.05
C GLU A 290 27.49 3.20 4.22
N ASP A 291 28.06 2.06 4.63
CA ASP A 291 29.05 2.03 5.71
C ASP A 291 30.40 2.54 5.22
N TYR A 292 30.77 2.23 3.95
CA TYR A 292 31.98 2.77 3.33
C TYR A 292 31.89 4.29 3.23
N ASN A 293 30.81 4.84 2.72
CA ASN A 293 30.64 6.28 2.55
C ASN A 293 30.57 7.09 3.87
N LYS A 294 30.46 6.42 5.02
CA LYS A 294 30.56 7.05 6.36
C LYS A 294 31.98 7.11 6.92
N LEU A 295 32.94 6.45 6.28
CA LEU A 295 34.32 6.47 6.74
C LEU A 295 34.92 7.87 6.56
N SER A 296 35.78 8.26 7.49
CA SER A 296 36.50 9.53 7.40
C SER A 296 37.59 9.49 6.34
N ASN A 297 37.84 10.62 5.66
CA ASN A 297 38.91 10.81 4.69
C ASN A 297 38.85 9.92 3.43
N ILE A 298 37.65 9.57 2.99
CA ILE A 298 37.43 8.88 1.72
C ILE A 298 36.55 9.73 0.79
N GLU A 299 36.68 9.51 -0.49
CA GLU A 299 35.75 10.02 -1.48
C GLU A 299 34.50 9.10 -1.52
N PRO A 300 33.30 9.64 -1.32
CA PRO A 300 32.07 8.85 -1.37
C PRO A 300 31.86 8.24 -2.75
N LEU A 301 31.47 6.98 -2.79
CA LEU A 301 31.14 6.29 -4.02
C LEU A 301 29.66 6.50 -4.35
N LYS A 302 29.39 6.89 -5.60
CA LYS A 302 28.03 7.03 -6.13
C LYS A 302 27.38 5.67 -6.31
N ARG A 303 26.05 5.60 -6.20
CA ARG A 303 25.31 4.40 -6.64
C ARG A 303 25.31 4.31 -8.15
N ILE A 304 25.29 3.09 -8.66
CA ILE A 304 25.22 2.80 -10.09
C ILE A 304 23.88 2.15 -10.39
N PHE A 305 23.17 2.70 -11.37
CA PHE A 305 21.92 2.12 -11.87
C PHE A 305 22.09 1.73 -13.34
N VAL A 306 21.70 0.50 -13.65
CA VAL A 306 21.54 0.01 -15.02
C VAL A 306 20.06 -0.03 -15.29
N MET A 307 19.57 0.79 -16.21
CA MET A 307 18.16 0.76 -16.67
C MET A 307 18.10 0.19 -18.07
N VAL A 308 17.33 -0.88 -18.25
CA VAL A 308 17.02 -1.49 -19.54
C VAL A 308 15.61 -1.07 -19.94
N ASP A 309 15.45 -0.28 -21.00
CA ASP A 309 14.13 0.22 -21.44
C ASP A 309 13.22 -0.88 -21.96
N GLU A 310 13.79 -1.86 -22.72
CA GLU A 310 12.99 -2.95 -23.26
C GLU A 310 13.78 -4.27 -23.32
N ALA A 311 13.57 -5.10 -22.32
CA ALA A 311 14.26 -6.38 -22.20
C ALA A 311 13.87 -7.38 -23.31
N SER A 312 12.65 -7.30 -23.85
CA SER A 312 12.22 -8.17 -24.94
C SER A 312 13.01 -7.94 -26.23
N ILE A 313 13.50 -6.74 -26.47
CA ILE A 313 14.39 -6.44 -27.62
C ILE A 313 15.81 -6.88 -27.29
N LEU A 314 16.31 -6.62 -26.08
CA LEU A 314 17.65 -6.93 -25.65
C LEU A 314 17.95 -8.45 -25.72
N PHE A 315 16.97 -9.30 -25.39
CA PHE A 315 17.12 -10.75 -25.34
C PHE A 315 16.55 -11.49 -26.55
N ASP A 316 16.00 -10.78 -27.56
CA ASP A 316 15.55 -11.44 -28.80
C ASP A 316 16.78 -11.87 -29.62
N THR A 317 16.99 -13.17 -29.66
CA THR A 317 18.09 -13.80 -30.44
C THR A 317 17.63 -14.51 -31.70
N THR A 318 16.38 -14.32 -32.12
CA THR A 318 15.74 -15.14 -33.16
C THR A 318 16.47 -15.08 -34.52
N ALA A 319 16.95 -13.88 -34.90
CA ALA A 319 17.64 -13.67 -36.20
C ALA A 319 19.15 -13.43 -36.05
N MET A 320 19.73 -13.72 -34.87
CA MET A 320 21.14 -13.42 -34.57
C MET A 320 22.09 -14.53 -34.98
N SER A 321 23.31 -14.18 -35.41
CA SER A 321 24.43 -15.04 -35.60
C SER A 321 24.89 -15.69 -34.29
N LYS A 322 25.79 -16.66 -34.38
CA LYS A 322 26.36 -17.33 -33.18
C LYS A 322 27.15 -16.34 -32.31
N GLU A 323 27.87 -15.44 -32.95
CA GLU A 323 28.68 -14.39 -32.31
C GLU A 323 27.79 -13.39 -31.54
N GLU A 324 26.73 -12.92 -32.18
CA GLU A 324 25.76 -12.00 -31.55
C GLU A 324 25.06 -12.68 -30.36
N LYS A 325 24.64 -13.93 -30.47
CA LYS A 325 24.10 -14.71 -29.35
C LYS A 325 25.08 -14.83 -28.19
N ALA A 326 26.37 -14.94 -28.44
CA ALA A 326 27.39 -14.97 -27.40
C ALA A 326 27.48 -13.61 -26.67
N VAL A 327 27.32 -12.51 -27.38
CA VAL A 327 27.27 -11.16 -26.78
C VAL A 327 26.03 -11.02 -25.87
N VAL A 328 24.85 -11.42 -26.33
CA VAL A 328 23.61 -11.38 -25.52
C VAL A 328 23.75 -12.27 -24.27
N ALA A 329 24.32 -13.45 -24.39
CA ALA A 329 24.58 -14.32 -23.25
C ALA A 329 25.55 -13.69 -22.22
N GLN A 330 26.54 -12.94 -22.68
CA GLN A 330 27.45 -12.20 -21.78
C GLN A 330 26.71 -11.02 -21.09
N ILE A 331 25.83 -10.31 -21.79
CA ILE A 331 24.96 -9.27 -21.24
C ILE A 331 24.11 -9.84 -20.12
N GLU A 332 23.43 -10.96 -20.37
CA GLU A 332 22.62 -11.65 -19.35
C GLU A 332 23.44 -12.05 -18.11
N LYS A 333 24.63 -12.61 -18.32
CA LYS A 333 25.55 -12.97 -17.24
C LYS A 333 25.98 -11.77 -16.41
N SER A 334 26.19 -10.61 -17.04
CA SER A 334 26.54 -9.37 -16.35
C SER A 334 25.37 -8.87 -15.52
N LEU A 335 24.15 -8.83 -16.05
CA LEU A 335 22.92 -8.49 -15.32
C LEU A 335 22.65 -9.44 -14.15
N LEU A 336 22.85 -10.75 -14.34
CA LEU A 336 22.76 -11.73 -13.26
C LEU A 336 23.80 -11.51 -12.16
N THR A 337 25.01 -11.07 -12.51
CA THR A 337 26.05 -10.71 -11.52
C THR A 337 25.64 -9.46 -10.74
N ILE A 338 25.12 -8.44 -11.41
CA ILE A 338 24.63 -7.20 -10.79
C ILE A 338 23.48 -7.52 -9.85
N THR A 339 22.48 -8.30 -10.29
CA THR A 339 21.30 -8.60 -9.45
C THR A 339 21.61 -9.50 -8.26
N ARG A 340 22.67 -10.32 -8.30
CA ARG A 340 23.08 -11.17 -7.18
C ARG A 340 23.99 -10.48 -6.17
N LEU A 341 24.87 -9.62 -6.63
CA LEU A 341 25.95 -9.06 -5.80
C LEU A 341 25.84 -7.53 -5.62
N GLY A 342 24.99 -6.85 -6.40
CA GLY A 342 24.93 -5.40 -6.49
C GLY A 342 24.49 -4.70 -5.23
N ARG A 343 23.62 -5.31 -4.40
CA ARG A 343 23.07 -4.70 -3.18
C ARG A 343 24.17 -4.10 -2.30
N ALA A 344 25.16 -4.88 -1.93
CA ALA A 344 26.24 -4.41 -1.07
C ALA A 344 27.12 -3.34 -1.75
N ALA A 345 27.36 -3.48 -3.04
CA ALA A 345 28.20 -2.57 -3.83
C ALA A 345 27.49 -1.28 -4.26
N GLY A 346 26.19 -1.15 -4.03
CA GLY A 346 25.38 -0.03 -4.52
C GLY A 346 25.20 -0.03 -6.05
N CYS A 347 25.12 -1.22 -6.66
CA CYS A 347 24.87 -1.41 -8.10
C CYS A 347 23.49 -2.03 -8.28
N HIS A 348 22.62 -1.36 -9.00
CA HIS A 348 21.20 -1.66 -9.10
C HIS A 348 20.78 -1.90 -10.56
N ALA A 349 19.80 -2.76 -10.79
CA ALA A 349 19.20 -2.98 -12.09
C ALA A 349 17.71 -2.62 -12.08
N ILE A 350 17.27 -1.85 -13.05
CA ILE A 350 15.87 -1.56 -13.37
C ILE A 350 15.62 -2.14 -14.75
N ILE A 351 14.78 -3.16 -14.85
CA ILE A 351 14.52 -3.88 -16.10
C ILE A 351 13.10 -3.62 -16.51
N CYS A 352 12.91 -3.04 -17.71
CA CYS A 352 11.60 -2.75 -18.24
C CYS A 352 11.25 -3.68 -19.39
N THR A 353 9.99 -4.06 -19.52
CA THR A 353 9.49 -4.87 -20.63
C THR A 353 8.03 -4.60 -20.93
N GLN A 354 7.66 -4.63 -22.20
CA GLN A 354 6.27 -4.61 -22.66
C GLN A 354 5.72 -6.04 -22.84
N ARG A 355 6.62 -7.02 -23.02
CA ARG A 355 6.28 -8.44 -23.18
C ARG A 355 6.97 -9.26 -22.10
N PRO A 356 6.28 -9.55 -21.00
CA PRO A 356 6.87 -10.25 -19.85
C PRO A 356 6.90 -11.76 -20.00
N ASP A 357 7.00 -12.26 -21.21
CA ASP A 357 7.13 -13.69 -21.54
C ASP A 357 8.41 -14.28 -20.91
N ILE A 358 8.50 -15.58 -20.91
CA ILE A 358 9.66 -16.34 -20.37
C ILE A 358 10.95 -15.93 -21.10
N ASP A 359 10.85 -15.64 -22.40
CA ASP A 359 11.98 -15.32 -23.27
C ASP A 359 12.50 -13.89 -23.11
N SER A 360 11.69 -12.95 -22.61
CA SER A 360 12.06 -11.54 -22.43
C SER A 360 12.89 -11.26 -21.17
N CYS A 361 12.92 -12.18 -20.21
CA CYS A 361 13.73 -12.07 -18.99
C CYS A 361 13.81 -13.45 -18.34
N SER A 362 15.01 -14.00 -18.23
CA SER A 362 15.18 -15.34 -17.67
C SER A 362 14.62 -15.48 -16.26
N GLY A 363 14.13 -16.67 -15.92
CA GLY A 363 13.62 -16.95 -14.57
C GLY A 363 14.66 -16.68 -13.47
N ALA A 364 15.94 -16.91 -13.79
CA ALA A 364 17.06 -16.62 -12.90
C ALA A 364 17.22 -15.10 -12.63
N LEU A 365 16.97 -14.25 -13.62
CA LEU A 365 17.04 -12.82 -13.47
C LEU A 365 15.82 -12.31 -12.67
N LYS A 366 14.61 -12.78 -13.02
CA LYS A 366 13.36 -12.43 -12.29
C LYS A 366 13.42 -12.83 -10.81
N SER A 367 14.02 -13.99 -10.47
CA SER A 367 14.10 -14.46 -9.08
C SER A 367 14.95 -13.60 -8.15
N ASN A 368 15.86 -12.79 -8.70
CA ASN A 368 16.70 -11.87 -7.95
C ASN A 368 16.10 -10.44 -7.82
N ILE A 369 14.93 -10.20 -8.42
CA ILE A 369 14.28 -8.89 -8.42
C ILE A 369 13.04 -8.95 -7.55
N GLU A 370 13.07 -8.24 -6.42
CA GLU A 370 11.98 -8.21 -5.45
C GLU A 370 10.92 -7.17 -5.83
N ILE A 371 11.32 -5.94 -6.18
CA ILE A 371 10.38 -4.89 -6.61
C ILE A 371 9.88 -5.23 -8.00
N ARG A 372 8.59 -5.48 -8.10
CA ARG A 372 7.93 -5.71 -9.39
C ARG A 372 6.71 -4.84 -9.48
N VAL A 373 6.59 -4.08 -10.55
CA VAL A 373 5.44 -3.23 -10.81
C VAL A 373 4.91 -3.49 -12.22
N SER A 374 3.60 -3.47 -12.36
CA SER A 374 2.98 -3.69 -13.67
C SER A 374 1.81 -2.77 -13.90
N THR A 375 1.66 -2.27 -15.12
CA THR A 375 0.40 -1.69 -15.60
C THR A 375 -0.60 -2.80 -15.92
N HIS A 376 -1.80 -2.42 -16.41
CA HIS A 376 -2.78 -3.41 -16.86
C HIS A 376 -2.17 -4.44 -17.82
N CYS A 377 -2.40 -5.72 -17.53
CA CYS A 377 -2.06 -6.86 -18.39
C CYS A 377 -3.30 -7.38 -19.11
N ALA A 378 -3.09 -7.96 -20.30
CA ALA A 378 -4.19 -8.49 -21.12
C ALA A 378 -4.88 -9.70 -20.48
N ASP A 379 -4.13 -10.51 -19.73
CA ASP A 379 -4.59 -11.76 -19.13
C ASP A 379 -3.90 -12.04 -17.79
N THR A 380 -4.49 -12.99 -17.05
CA THR A 380 -4.01 -13.40 -15.72
C THR A 380 -2.65 -14.14 -15.80
N ALA A 381 -2.39 -14.90 -16.89
CA ALA A 381 -1.13 -15.65 -17.02
C ALA A 381 0.06 -14.70 -17.14
N THR A 382 -0.09 -13.64 -17.94
CA THR A 382 0.88 -12.53 -18.04
C THR A 382 1.12 -11.87 -16.68
N SER A 383 0.05 -11.55 -15.95
CA SER A 383 0.16 -10.97 -14.60
C SER A 383 0.91 -11.89 -13.63
N MET A 384 0.59 -13.20 -13.63
CA MET A 384 1.28 -14.22 -12.83
C MET A 384 2.78 -14.31 -13.14
N THR A 385 3.15 -14.18 -14.42
CA THR A 385 4.57 -14.20 -14.84
C THR A 385 5.37 -13.02 -14.29
N ILE A 386 4.75 -11.86 -14.14
CA ILE A 386 5.39 -10.63 -13.62
C ILE A 386 5.38 -10.60 -12.11
N LEU A 387 4.18 -10.62 -11.54
CA LEU A 387 3.93 -10.30 -10.13
C LEU A 387 3.85 -11.55 -9.23
N GLY A 388 3.59 -12.72 -9.81
CA GLY A 388 3.20 -13.91 -9.06
C GLY A 388 1.72 -13.93 -8.65
N THR A 389 0.95 -12.89 -9.02
CA THR A 389 -0.50 -12.75 -8.76
C THR A 389 -1.24 -12.33 -10.04
N GLY A 390 -2.58 -12.50 -10.06
CA GLY A 390 -3.43 -12.08 -11.19
C GLY A 390 -3.85 -10.60 -11.18
N ASP A 391 -3.28 -9.78 -10.32
CA ASP A 391 -3.83 -8.46 -10.00
C ASP A 391 -3.66 -7.42 -11.12
N ALA A 392 -2.58 -7.52 -11.91
CA ALA A 392 -2.40 -6.62 -13.05
C ALA A 392 -3.46 -6.82 -14.15
N ALA A 393 -4.03 -8.01 -14.29
CA ALA A 393 -5.12 -8.24 -15.23
C ALA A 393 -6.46 -7.60 -14.80
N LYS A 394 -6.62 -7.35 -13.49
CA LYS A 394 -7.80 -6.70 -12.91
C LYS A 394 -7.72 -5.18 -12.92
N LEU A 395 -6.53 -4.59 -13.17
CA LEU A 395 -6.38 -3.14 -13.21
C LEU A 395 -7.23 -2.50 -14.32
N PRO A 396 -7.78 -1.30 -14.09
CA PRO A 396 -8.38 -0.51 -15.17
C PRO A 396 -7.31 -0.07 -16.16
N LYS A 397 -7.68 0.06 -17.44
CA LYS A 397 -6.82 0.56 -18.51
C LYS A 397 -6.63 2.08 -18.42
N ILE A 398 -5.95 2.53 -17.38
CA ILE A 398 -5.63 3.93 -17.13
C ILE A 398 -4.12 4.09 -17.25
N ALA A 399 -3.66 5.02 -18.08
CA ALA A 399 -2.23 5.29 -18.24
C ALA A 399 -1.59 5.72 -16.90
N GLY A 400 -0.47 5.10 -16.55
CA GLY A 400 0.23 5.34 -15.28
C GLY A 400 -0.41 4.64 -14.07
N ARG A 401 -1.46 3.83 -14.24
CA ARG A 401 -2.00 2.99 -13.17
C ARG A 401 -1.20 1.71 -13.07
N PHE A 402 -0.58 1.49 -11.91
CA PHE A 402 0.25 0.33 -11.62
C PHE A 402 -0.28 -0.45 -10.43
N VAL A 403 0.09 -1.73 -10.38
CA VAL A 403 0.06 -2.56 -9.17
C VAL A 403 1.48 -3.05 -8.88
N ALA A 404 1.84 -3.03 -7.60
CA ALA A 404 3.15 -3.46 -7.11
C ALA A 404 3.10 -4.92 -6.61
N TRP A 405 4.27 -5.47 -6.33
CA TRP A 405 4.50 -6.84 -5.83
C TRP A 405 3.78 -7.17 -4.51
N ASP A 406 3.44 -6.14 -3.72
CA ASP A 406 2.73 -6.25 -2.44
C ASP A 406 1.21 -6.03 -2.57
N GLY A 407 0.71 -5.95 -3.81
CA GLY A 407 -0.68 -5.69 -4.12
C GLY A 407 -1.08 -4.20 -4.07
N THR A 408 -0.15 -3.30 -3.73
CA THR A 408 -0.44 -1.86 -3.69
C THR A 408 -0.76 -1.32 -5.09
N ILE A 409 -1.97 -0.77 -5.26
CA ILE A 409 -2.38 -0.06 -6.48
C ILE A 409 -2.02 1.41 -6.31
N PHE A 410 -1.33 1.98 -7.31
CA PHE A 410 -0.94 3.37 -7.30
C PHE A 410 -1.06 4.02 -8.67
N GLN A 411 -1.23 5.34 -8.69
CA GLN A 411 -1.08 6.17 -9.88
C GLN A 411 0.33 6.71 -9.89
N ALA A 412 1.11 6.32 -10.89
CA ALA A 412 2.47 6.81 -11.08
C ALA A 412 2.48 8.32 -11.31
N TYR A 413 3.55 8.94 -10.90
CA TYR A 413 3.77 10.34 -11.21
C TYR A 413 3.87 10.55 -12.72
N TYR A 414 3.29 11.66 -13.18
CA TYR A 414 3.40 12.14 -14.53
C TYR A 414 4.53 13.17 -14.60
N PHE A 415 5.55 12.86 -15.39
CA PHE A 415 6.64 13.77 -15.67
C PHE A 415 6.30 14.50 -16.99
N PRO A 416 6.03 15.81 -16.96
CA PRO A 416 5.76 16.55 -18.16
C PRO A 416 7.02 16.57 -19.05
N ASN A 417 6.84 16.40 -20.35
CA ASN A 417 7.94 16.59 -21.28
C ASN A 417 8.43 18.03 -21.12
N TYR A 418 9.61 18.20 -20.61
CA TYR A 418 10.31 19.47 -20.74
C TYR A 418 10.75 19.58 -22.20
N LYS A 419 10.10 20.49 -22.92
CA LYS A 419 10.64 21.02 -24.17
C LYS A 419 11.55 22.18 -23.84
#